data_329137e6623ce2b2b3d2e84656f50d79
#
_entry.id   329137e6623ce2b2b3d2e84656f50d79
#
_cell.length_a   1.000
_cell.length_b   1.000
_cell.length_c   1.000
_cell.angle_alpha   90.00
_cell.angle_beta   90.00
_cell.angle_gamma   90.00
#
_symmetry.space_group_name_H-M   'P 1'
#
loop_
_entity.id
_entity.type
_entity.pdbx_description
1 polymer ?
#
loop_
_entity_poly.entity_id
_entity_poly.type
_entity_poly.pdbx_seq_one_letter_code
_entity_poly.pdbx_strand_id
1 'polypeptide(L)'
;MVWMTTRLLISGRQVQALYQKVGFLKVICVSNALMSMYGKCGGIYDARHVFDDMVHRVSVSWNSVTAGYSENGFSSQGLEVFSQMSDLSLQPNEYTLASILEVVSNSNSVIQAMKIHLHMIKCGFMFNDSMVSCLIKTYGKCHGIDEAKEILPC
;
A
#
# COMPACT_ATOMS: atom_id res chain seq x y z
N MET A 1 -2.13 22.23 12.63
CA MET A 1 -1.88 20.89 12.09
C MET A 1 -0.50 20.74 11.45
N VAL A 2 -0.08 21.65 10.57
CA VAL A 2 1.23 21.56 9.88
C VAL A 2 2.42 21.47 10.84
N TRP A 3 2.40 22.20 11.94
CA TRP A 3 3.46 22.19 12.96
C TRP A 3 3.60 20.84 13.68
N MET A 4 2.49 20.14 13.89
CA MET A 4 2.49 18.85 14.58
C MET A 4 3.10 17.76 13.70
N THR A 5 2.76 17.75 12.41
CA THR A 5 3.31 16.79 11.43
C THR A 5 4.80 17.00 11.21
N THR A 6 5.25 18.25 11.06
CA THR A 6 6.66 18.58 10.90
C THR A 6 7.49 18.17 12.11
N ARG A 7 6.98 18.41 13.32
CA ARG A 7 7.66 18.02 14.58
C ARG A 7 7.74 16.50 14.73
N LEU A 8 6.69 15.76 14.32
CA LEU A 8 6.68 14.30 14.31
C LEU A 8 7.67 13.74 13.29
N LEU A 9 7.79 14.35 12.12
CA LEU A 9 8.77 13.95 11.11
C LEU A 9 10.21 14.15 11.58
N ILE A 10 10.52 15.29 12.23
CA ILE A 10 11.85 15.56 12.82
C ILE A 10 12.17 14.55 13.91
N SER A 11 11.24 14.29 14.81
CA SER A 11 11.40 13.29 15.86
C SER A 11 11.56 11.88 15.30
N GLY A 12 10.81 11.54 14.25
CA GLY A 12 10.91 10.27 13.54
C GLY A 12 12.29 10.05 12.93
N ARG A 13 12.87 11.07 12.27
CA ARG A 13 14.23 11.01 11.71
C ARG A 13 15.30 10.85 12.79
N GLN A 14 15.13 11.50 13.93
CA GLN A 14 16.04 11.35 15.09
C GLN A 14 15.98 9.92 15.65
N VAL A 15 14.78 9.38 15.79
CA VAL A 15 14.57 7.99 16.21
C VAL A 15 15.17 7.03 15.20
N GLN A 16 14.94 7.23 13.91
CA GLN A 16 15.52 6.41 12.85
C GLN A 16 17.07 6.43 12.89
N ALA A 17 17.68 7.61 13.03
CA ALA A 17 19.14 7.74 13.13
C ALA A 17 19.71 7.00 14.36
N LEU A 18 18.99 7.03 15.48
CA LEU A 18 19.36 6.28 16.68
C LEU A 18 19.27 4.77 16.45
N TYR A 19 18.18 4.29 15.83
CA TYR A 19 17.99 2.88 15.51
C TYR A 19 19.00 2.36 14.48
N GLN A 20 19.40 3.17 13.51
CA GLN A 20 20.48 2.85 12.56
C GLN A 20 21.80 2.64 13.29
N LYS A 21 22.16 3.54 14.22
CA LYS A 21 23.39 3.43 15.03
C LYS A 21 23.43 2.17 15.90
N VAL A 22 22.29 1.77 16.43
CA VAL A 22 22.19 0.61 17.36
C VAL A 22 21.93 -0.71 16.62
N GLY A 23 21.76 -0.68 15.29
CA GLY A 23 21.50 -1.88 14.47
C GLY A 23 20.06 -2.42 14.58
N PHE A 24 19.14 -1.69 15.20
CA PHE A 24 17.74 -2.09 15.40
C PHE A 24 16.86 -1.98 14.14
N LEU A 25 17.33 -1.40 13.04
CA LEU A 25 16.60 -1.45 11.76
C LEU A 25 16.50 -2.88 11.18
N LYS A 26 17.21 -3.83 11.76
CA LYS A 26 17.00 -5.26 11.51
C LYS A 26 15.73 -5.80 12.18
N VAL A 27 15.11 -5.04 13.07
CA VAL A 27 13.86 -5.43 13.74
C VAL A 27 12.67 -4.98 12.89
N ILE A 28 12.05 -5.91 12.22
CA ILE A 28 10.94 -5.71 11.28
C ILE A 28 9.81 -4.86 11.90
N CYS A 29 9.48 -5.10 13.18
CA CYS A 29 8.42 -4.37 13.88
C CYS A 29 8.71 -2.86 13.97
N VAL A 30 9.96 -2.49 14.25
CA VAL A 30 10.36 -1.07 14.36
C VAL A 30 10.32 -0.40 12.99
N SER A 31 10.83 -1.07 11.97
CA SER A 31 10.78 -0.54 10.59
C SER A 31 9.34 -0.34 10.12
N ASN A 32 8.45 -1.30 10.39
CA ASN A 32 7.04 -1.18 10.03
C ASN A 32 6.34 -0.04 10.79
N ALA A 33 6.65 0.14 12.08
CA ALA A 33 6.12 1.25 12.88
C ALA A 33 6.60 2.62 12.36
N LEU A 34 7.87 2.73 12.00
CA LEU A 34 8.44 3.95 11.39
C LEU A 34 7.79 4.25 10.04
N MET A 35 7.63 3.25 9.16
CA MET A 35 6.95 3.43 7.86
C MET A 35 5.51 3.92 8.03
N SER A 36 4.76 3.30 8.96
CA SER A 36 3.39 3.70 9.25
C SER A 36 3.30 5.13 9.79
N MET A 37 4.21 5.49 10.70
CA MET A 37 4.29 6.87 11.23
C MET A 37 4.62 7.87 10.11
N TYR A 38 5.62 7.60 9.29
CA TYR A 38 6.01 8.48 8.20
C TYR A 38 4.88 8.63 7.16
N GLY A 39 4.21 7.52 6.78
CA GLY A 39 3.07 7.57 5.86
C GLY A 39 1.97 8.51 6.37
N LYS A 40 1.56 8.36 7.63
CA LYS A 40 0.53 9.21 8.26
C LYS A 40 0.93 10.68 8.41
N CYS A 41 2.22 10.96 8.51
CA CYS A 41 2.75 12.33 8.63
C CYS A 41 3.07 12.99 7.27
N GLY A 42 2.80 12.32 6.14
CA GLY A 42 3.13 12.83 4.81
C GLY A 42 4.60 12.64 4.42
N GLY A 43 5.39 11.97 5.25
CA GLY A 43 6.81 11.68 5.01
C GLY A 43 7.04 10.42 4.18
N ILE A 44 6.33 10.28 3.05
CA ILE A 44 6.34 9.03 2.26
C ILE A 44 7.74 8.66 1.75
N TYR A 45 8.58 9.63 1.45
CA TYR A 45 9.96 9.37 1.02
C TYR A 45 10.80 8.79 2.17
N ASP A 46 10.62 9.27 3.40
CA ASP A 46 11.27 8.69 4.58
C ASP A 46 10.77 7.26 4.84
N ALA A 47 9.45 7.02 4.66
CA ALA A 47 8.88 5.67 4.74
C ALA A 47 9.50 4.73 3.69
N ARG A 48 9.68 5.21 2.45
CA ARG A 48 10.32 4.44 1.37
C ARG A 48 11.78 4.13 1.70
N HIS A 49 12.55 5.08 2.23
CA HIS A 49 13.91 4.83 2.67
C HIS A 49 14.00 3.74 3.74
N VAL A 50 13.11 3.78 4.75
CA VAL A 50 13.05 2.71 5.76
C VAL A 50 12.77 1.35 5.12
N PHE A 51 11.85 1.30 4.14
CA PHE A 51 11.52 0.08 3.43
C PHE A 51 12.71 -0.47 2.63
N ASP A 52 13.44 0.41 1.93
CA ASP A 52 14.59 0.01 1.11
C ASP A 52 15.76 -0.47 1.96
N ASP A 53 15.97 0.09 3.15
CA ASP A 53 16.99 -0.31 4.12
C ASP A 53 16.69 -1.65 4.82
N MET A 54 15.44 -2.17 4.71
CA MET A 54 15.08 -3.44 5.32
C MET A 54 15.75 -4.62 4.62
N VAL A 55 16.52 -5.41 5.38
CA VAL A 55 17.15 -6.66 4.90
C VAL A 55 16.08 -7.73 4.62
N HIS A 56 15.08 -7.82 5.49
CA HIS A 56 13.97 -8.75 5.37
C HIS A 56 12.64 -8.00 5.37
N ARG A 57 11.86 -8.21 4.31
CA ARG A 57 10.54 -7.61 4.13
C ARG A 57 9.49 -8.71 4.22
N VAL A 58 8.54 -8.53 5.12
CA VAL A 58 7.37 -9.40 5.28
C VAL A 58 6.13 -8.72 4.68
N SER A 59 5.02 -9.45 4.53
CA SER A 59 3.78 -8.89 3.96
C SER A 59 3.34 -7.59 4.65
N VAL A 60 3.54 -7.46 5.97
CA VAL A 60 3.24 -6.23 6.72
C VAL A 60 4.09 -5.05 6.26
N SER A 61 5.36 -5.28 5.89
CA SER A 61 6.25 -4.22 5.39
C SER A 61 5.74 -3.69 4.04
N TRP A 62 5.36 -4.58 3.14
CA TRP A 62 4.77 -4.25 1.85
C TRP A 62 3.46 -3.49 1.99
N ASN A 63 2.58 -3.96 2.92
CA ASN A 63 1.33 -3.29 3.22
C ASN A 63 1.55 -1.86 3.75
N SER A 64 2.50 -1.68 4.67
CA SER A 64 2.76 -0.38 5.28
C SER A 64 3.22 0.66 4.26
N VAL A 65 4.11 0.29 3.34
CA VAL A 65 4.59 1.23 2.31
C VAL A 65 3.52 1.48 1.24
N THR A 66 2.75 0.46 0.85
CA THR A 66 1.64 0.61 -0.10
C THR A 66 0.55 1.52 0.45
N ALA A 67 0.14 1.31 1.71
CA ALA A 67 -0.83 2.17 2.38
C ALA A 67 -0.33 3.61 2.49
N GLY A 68 0.95 3.80 2.83
CA GLY A 68 1.57 5.12 2.86
C GLY A 68 1.50 5.84 1.52
N TYR A 69 1.74 5.16 0.41
CA TYR A 69 1.58 5.74 -0.93
C TYR A 69 0.12 6.08 -1.24
N SER A 70 -0.83 5.20 -0.88
CA SER A 70 -2.26 5.44 -1.07
C SER A 70 -2.72 6.68 -0.31
N GLU A 71 -2.43 6.75 0.99
CA GLU A 71 -2.83 7.87 1.86
C GLU A 71 -2.25 9.22 1.42
N ASN A 72 -1.11 9.21 0.73
CA ASN A 72 -0.45 10.42 0.25
C ASN A 72 -0.68 10.73 -1.24
N GLY A 73 -1.52 9.94 -1.93
CA GLY A 73 -1.89 10.19 -3.33
C GLY A 73 -0.82 9.80 -4.36
N PHE A 74 0.19 9.02 -3.98
CA PHE A 74 1.27 8.56 -4.87
C PHE A 74 0.90 7.24 -5.55
N SER A 75 -0.11 7.27 -6.41
CA SER A 75 -0.70 6.07 -7.01
C SER A 75 0.29 5.27 -7.86
N SER A 76 1.14 5.93 -8.64
CA SER A 76 2.12 5.24 -9.49
C SER A 76 3.13 4.44 -8.68
N GLN A 77 3.63 5.03 -7.59
CA GLN A 77 4.60 4.38 -6.71
C GLN A 77 3.96 3.23 -5.92
N GLY A 78 2.71 3.38 -5.50
CA GLY A 78 1.95 2.31 -4.84
C GLY A 78 1.80 1.08 -5.76
N LEU A 79 1.49 1.30 -7.03
CA LEU A 79 1.39 0.24 -8.04
C LEU A 79 2.73 -0.42 -8.34
N GLU A 80 3.81 0.37 -8.38
CA GLU A 80 5.17 -0.15 -8.55
C GLU A 80 5.55 -1.10 -7.40
N VAL A 81 5.29 -0.71 -6.16
CA VAL A 81 5.53 -1.54 -4.98
C VAL A 81 4.72 -2.84 -5.06
N PHE A 82 3.46 -2.78 -5.46
CA PHE A 82 2.63 -3.96 -5.63
C PHE A 82 3.16 -4.89 -6.74
N SER A 83 3.65 -4.34 -7.85
CA SER A 83 4.30 -5.12 -8.90
C SER A 83 5.55 -5.83 -8.38
N GLN A 84 6.41 -5.14 -7.65
CA GLN A 84 7.61 -5.72 -7.03
C GLN A 84 7.25 -6.87 -6.07
N MET A 85 6.19 -6.72 -5.27
CA MET A 85 5.69 -7.79 -4.39
C MET A 85 5.28 -9.02 -5.19
N SER A 86 4.58 -8.82 -6.31
CA SER A 86 4.13 -9.90 -7.21
C SER A 86 5.32 -10.60 -7.88
N ASP A 87 6.32 -9.85 -8.32
CA ASP A 87 7.55 -10.40 -8.96
C ASP A 87 8.34 -11.29 -7.99
N LEU A 88 8.29 -10.97 -6.70
CA LEU A 88 8.89 -11.78 -5.64
C LEU A 88 8.02 -12.99 -5.23
N SER A 89 6.92 -13.25 -5.93
CA SER A 89 5.95 -14.31 -5.63
C SER A 89 5.38 -14.25 -4.20
N LEU A 90 5.38 -13.07 -3.60
CA LEU A 90 4.75 -12.82 -2.31
C LEU A 90 3.24 -12.72 -2.51
N GLN A 91 2.49 -13.49 -1.73
CA GLN A 91 1.03 -13.47 -1.81
C GLN A 91 0.49 -12.21 -1.10
N PRO A 92 -0.27 -11.36 -1.81
CA PRO A 92 -0.97 -10.25 -1.18
C PRO A 92 -2.08 -10.80 -0.26
N ASN A 93 -2.32 -10.11 0.83
CA ASN A 93 -3.47 -10.37 1.69
C ASN A 93 -4.58 -9.32 1.45
N GLU A 94 -5.68 -9.43 2.19
CA GLU A 94 -6.81 -8.48 2.08
C GLU A 94 -6.37 -7.02 2.27
N TYR A 95 -5.48 -6.74 3.21
CA TYR A 95 -4.96 -5.38 3.45
C TYR A 95 -4.17 -4.85 2.27
N THR A 96 -3.31 -5.70 1.67
CA THR A 96 -2.56 -5.33 0.46
C THR A 96 -3.53 -4.98 -0.67
N LEU A 97 -4.52 -5.84 -0.91
CA LEU A 97 -5.49 -5.65 -1.99
C LEU A 97 -6.39 -4.43 -1.75
N ALA A 98 -6.85 -4.21 -0.52
CA ALA A 98 -7.62 -3.03 -0.18
C ALA A 98 -6.83 -1.74 -0.43
N SER A 99 -5.57 -1.68 0.02
CA SER A 99 -4.70 -0.52 -0.18
C SER A 99 -4.43 -0.27 -1.66
N ILE A 100 -4.19 -1.31 -2.45
CA ILE A 100 -3.92 -1.14 -3.88
C ILE A 100 -5.19 -0.77 -4.67
N LEU A 101 -6.35 -1.28 -4.29
CA LEU A 101 -7.62 -0.85 -4.88
C LEU A 101 -7.90 0.64 -4.62
N GLU A 102 -7.55 1.13 -3.42
CA GLU A 102 -7.63 2.56 -3.12
C GLU A 102 -6.66 3.38 -3.98
N VAL A 103 -5.41 2.92 -4.13
CA VAL A 103 -4.42 3.52 -5.05
C VAL A 103 -4.97 3.60 -6.48
N VAL A 104 -5.53 2.51 -6.99
CA VAL A 104 -6.11 2.43 -8.34
C VAL A 104 -7.32 3.36 -8.47
N SER A 105 -8.18 3.37 -7.46
CA SER A 105 -9.32 4.26 -7.39
C SER A 105 -8.93 5.75 -7.51
N ASN A 106 -7.82 6.14 -6.91
CA ASN A 106 -7.29 7.51 -6.99
C ASN A 106 -6.61 7.81 -8.35
N SER A 107 -6.15 6.78 -9.06
CA SER A 107 -5.53 6.93 -10.38
C SER A 107 -6.52 7.07 -11.54
N ASN A 108 -7.81 6.83 -11.31
CA ASN A 108 -8.89 6.81 -12.32
C ASN A 108 -8.58 5.90 -13.54
N SER A 109 -7.85 4.81 -13.36
CA SER A 109 -7.45 3.92 -14.43
C SER A 109 -8.21 2.60 -14.41
N VAL A 110 -9.16 2.43 -15.31
CA VAL A 110 -9.91 1.17 -15.50
C VAL A 110 -8.97 0.01 -15.81
N ILE A 111 -7.94 0.24 -16.62
CA ILE A 111 -6.96 -0.80 -17.01
C ILE A 111 -6.24 -1.35 -15.77
N GLN A 112 -5.90 -0.49 -14.83
CA GLN A 112 -5.26 -0.92 -13.59
C GLN A 112 -6.25 -1.66 -12.68
N ALA A 113 -7.50 -1.21 -12.62
CA ALA A 113 -8.55 -1.93 -11.90
C ALA A 113 -8.73 -3.36 -12.45
N MET A 114 -8.74 -3.53 -13.76
CA MET A 114 -8.81 -4.84 -14.41
C MET A 114 -7.62 -5.73 -14.07
N LYS A 115 -6.40 -5.20 -14.01
CA LYS A 115 -5.21 -5.97 -13.61
C LYS A 115 -5.31 -6.47 -12.18
N ILE A 116 -5.77 -5.62 -11.25
CA ILE A 116 -5.97 -6.04 -9.85
C ILE A 116 -7.09 -7.04 -9.73
N HIS A 117 -8.18 -6.85 -10.48
CA HIS A 117 -9.28 -7.80 -10.56
C HIS A 117 -8.80 -9.20 -10.99
N LEU A 118 -8.03 -9.30 -12.07
CA LEU A 118 -7.43 -10.56 -12.50
C LEU A 118 -6.54 -11.19 -11.42
N HIS A 119 -5.81 -10.36 -10.68
CA HIS A 119 -4.99 -10.84 -9.58
C HIS A 119 -5.85 -11.38 -8.43
N MET A 120 -6.96 -10.71 -8.09
CA MET A 120 -7.92 -11.16 -7.09
C MET A 120 -8.55 -12.51 -7.46
N ILE A 121 -8.89 -12.71 -8.74
CA ILE A 121 -9.39 -14.00 -9.25
C ILE A 121 -8.34 -15.09 -9.02
N LYS A 122 -7.10 -14.86 -9.41
CA LYS A 122 -6.00 -15.85 -9.26
C LYS A 122 -5.73 -16.21 -7.81
N CYS A 123 -5.88 -15.27 -6.88
CA CYS A 123 -5.66 -15.48 -5.46
C CYS A 123 -6.91 -15.96 -4.69
N GLY A 124 -8.04 -16.12 -5.36
CA GLY A 124 -9.29 -16.62 -4.76
C GLY A 124 -10.06 -15.60 -3.91
N PHE A 125 -9.76 -14.30 -4.03
CA PHE A 125 -10.45 -13.25 -3.26
C PHE A 125 -11.83 -12.87 -3.78
N MET A 126 -12.28 -13.45 -4.90
CA MET A 126 -13.62 -13.19 -5.44
C MET A 126 -14.76 -13.79 -4.62
N PHE A 127 -14.46 -14.63 -3.64
CA PHE A 127 -15.44 -15.15 -2.65
C PHE A 127 -15.52 -14.31 -1.37
N ASN A 128 -14.76 -13.22 -1.31
CA ASN A 128 -14.75 -12.30 -0.17
C ASN A 128 -15.59 -11.07 -0.49
N ASP A 129 -16.78 -10.98 0.11
CA ASP A 129 -17.75 -9.89 -0.14
C ASP A 129 -17.16 -8.50 0.09
N SER A 130 -16.28 -8.35 1.07
CA SER A 130 -15.61 -7.08 1.36
C SER A 130 -14.70 -6.66 0.21
N MET A 131 -13.91 -7.60 -0.33
CA MET A 131 -12.99 -7.33 -1.43
C MET A 131 -13.74 -7.07 -2.74
N VAL A 132 -14.79 -7.82 -3.01
CA VAL A 132 -15.68 -7.58 -4.18
C VAL A 132 -16.32 -6.20 -4.09
N SER A 133 -16.81 -5.81 -2.91
CA SER A 133 -17.38 -4.48 -2.68
C SER A 133 -16.36 -3.36 -2.91
N CYS A 134 -15.10 -3.54 -2.48
CA CYS A 134 -14.02 -2.58 -2.75
C CYS A 134 -13.71 -2.49 -4.26
N LEU A 135 -13.70 -3.62 -4.96
CA LEU A 135 -13.46 -3.66 -6.40
C LEU A 135 -14.57 -2.93 -7.18
N ILE A 136 -15.84 -3.17 -6.84
CA ILE A 136 -16.99 -2.48 -7.45
C ILE A 136 -16.88 -0.96 -7.24
N LYS A 137 -16.55 -0.52 -6.03
CA LYS A 137 -16.32 0.91 -5.74
C LYS A 137 -15.19 1.48 -6.59
N THR A 138 -14.12 0.72 -6.77
CA THR A 138 -12.97 1.13 -7.60
C THR A 138 -13.38 1.30 -9.05
N TYR A 139 -14.11 0.35 -9.64
CA TYR A 139 -14.64 0.49 -11.00
C TYR A 139 -15.58 1.68 -11.13
N GLY A 140 -16.46 1.90 -10.14
CA GLY A 140 -17.36 3.06 -10.14
C GLY A 140 -16.61 4.40 -10.18
N LYS A 141 -15.51 4.53 -9.44
CA LYS A 141 -14.67 5.73 -9.46
C LYS A 141 -13.86 5.88 -10.75
N CYS A 142 -13.42 4.75 -11.33
CA CYS A 142 -12.68 4.75 -12.60
C CYS A 142 -13.59 4.88 -13.85
N HIS A 143 -14.90 5.10 -13.67
CA HIS A 143 -15.89 5.13 -14.77
C HIS A 143 -16.00 3.82 -15.56
N GLY A 144 -15.56 2.71 -14.99
CA GLY A 144 -15.65 1.35 -15.56
C GLY A 144 -16.94 0.65 -15.15
N ILE A 145 -18.11 1.24 -15.46
CA ILE A 145 -19.41 0.72 -15.01
C ILE A 145 -19.77 -0.59 -15.71
N ASP A 146 -19.38 -0.75 -16.97
CA ASP A 146 -19.68 -1.95 -17.73
C ASP A 146 -18.84 -3.13 -17.25
N GLU A 147 -17.57 -2.90 -16.93
CA GLU A 147 -16.69 -3.88 -16.30
C GLU A 147 -17.16 -4.26 -14.90
N ALA A 148 -17.75 -3.32 -14.16
CA ALA A 148 -18.32 -3.60 -12.83
C ALA A 148 -19.55 -4.52 -12.92
N LYS A 149 -20.35 -4.43 -13.96
CA LYS A 149 -21.53 -5.30 -14.17
C LYS A 149 -21.15 -6.77 -14.42
N GLU A 150 -20.01 -7.01 -15.05
CA GLU A 150 -19.52 -8.37 -15.31
C GLU A 150 -19.10 -9.13 -14.04
N ILE A 151 -18.84 -8.39 -12.95
CA ILE A 151 -18.42 -8.96 -11.66
C ILE A 151 -19.61 -9.43 -10.83
N LEU A 152 -20.78 -8.81 -11.05
CA LEU A 152 -21.98 -9.17 -10.32
C LEU A 152 -22.53 -10.48 -10.88
N PRO A 153 -22.62 -11.55 -10.07
CA PRO A 153 -23.31 -12.77 -10.51
C PRO A 153 -24.76 -12.40 -10.84
N CYS A 154 -25.19 -12.79 -12.02
CA CYS A 154 -26.58 -12.72 -12.40
C CYS A 154 -27.47 -13.55 -11.48
#